data_21dc5f082d73508336831990a425b615
#
_entry.id   21dc5f082d73508336831990a425b615
#
_cell.length_a   1.000
_cell.length_b   1.000
_cell.length_c   1.000
_cell.angle_alpha   90.00
_cell.angle_beta   90.00
_cell.angle_gamma   90.00
#
_symmetry.space_group_name_H-M   'P 1'
#
loop_
_entity.id
_entity.type
_entity.pdbx_description
1 polymer ?
#
loop_
_entity_poly.entity_id
_entity_poly.type
_entity_poly.pdbx_seq_one_letter_code
_entity_poly.pdbx_strand_id
1 'polypeptide(L)'
;MKSTYDLRSLNVVFINMPLRETAVPNNMPQGPLLLATNLRDNYGVNATIIDLNAYRIDGRHLTNDEAFCLIQQHFKAHGEPALVGLSGMITTLRWQESVARIVRELAPDTFLVSGGGLATELGSDLFKYIPELNGVALGEGDDIIVKIALDAKTRGWRNAKFVYEGGRPKDLNSIPFADLSLLEKDVFGNELLEYYIGNPIWGASANNSSAASFTMNRSTNFISSRGCPYNCAFCYRGAQGERNYGARSAENLAEEFKLHIEKYGVDFIGVVDDNFAIDHKRVVDLVPLLKPLNIHWGTHARLDESAEFPLMAEAGCVYIGFGAESASPSVLR
;
A
#
# COMPACT_ATOMS: atom_id res chain seq x y z
N MET A 1 24.36 -1.33 -5.40
CA MET A 1 25.30 -0.36 -4.78
C MET A 1 24.94 -0.23 -3.33
N LYS A 2 25.85 -0.53 -2.38
CA LYS A 2 25.57 -0.29 -0.96
C LYS A 2 25.48 1.23 -0.78
N SER A 3 24.38 1.68 -0.16
CA SER A 3 24.08 3.09 0.11
C SER A 3 25.23 3.77 0.86
N THR A 4 25.59 4.99 0.43
CA THR A 4 26.55 5.87 1.12
C THR A 4 25.97 6.47 2.42
N TYR A 5 24.70 6.20 2.73
CA TYR A 5 24.00 6.79 3.86
C TYR A 5 23.89 5.80 5.01
N ASP A 6 24.40 6.19 6.18
CA ASP A 6 24.23 5.42 7.41
C ASP A 6 22.92 5.84 8.12
N LEU A 7 21.87 5.03 7.98
CA LEU A 7 20.57 5.23 8.62
C LEU A 7 20.27 4.20 9.73
N ARG A 8 21.21 3.30 10.04
CA ARG A 8 21.04 2.17 10.95
C ARG A 8 20.57 2.51 12.36
N SER A 9 20.79 3.74 12.82
CA SER A 9 20.35 4.18 14.15
C SER A 9 18.96 4.84 14.16
N LEU A 10 18.31 4.96 13.00
CA LEU A 10 17.00 5.58 12.94
C LEU A 10 15.92 4.60 13.35
N ASN A 11 14.99 5.11 14.15
CA ASN A 11 13.71 4.47 14.42
C ASN A 11 12.62 5.19 13.62
N VAL A 12 11.93 4.44 12.75
CA VAL A 12 10.91 4.97 11.83
C VAL A 12 9.60 4.22 12.06
N VAL A 13 8.52 4.96 12.22
CA VAL A 13 7.19 4.39 12.40
C VAL A 13 6.27 4.88 11.28
N PHE A 14 5.64 3.98 10.54
CA PHE A 14 4.55 4.32 9.65
C PHE A 14 3.21 4.06 10.32
N ILE A 15 2.30 5.03 10.24
CA ILE A 15 0.95 4.89 10.80
C ILE A 15 -0.05 4.94 9.67
N ASN A 16 -0.77 3.83 9.46
CA ASN A 16 -1.84 3.71 8.48
C ASN A 16 -3.19 4.03 9.12
N MET A 17 -3.94 4.89 8.46
CA MET A 17 -5.23 5.38 8.97
C MET A 17 -6.37 4.41 8.66
N PRO A 18 -7.46 4.40 9.46
CA PRO A 18 -8.68 3.70 9.13
C PRO A 18 -9.29 4.22 7.83
N LEU A 19 -9.57 3.32 6.90
CA LEU A 19 -10.10 3.68 5.57
C LEU A 19 -11.63 3.69 5.52
N ARG A 20 -12.27 2.85 6.33
CA ARG A 20 -13.74 2.68 6.33
C ARG A 20 -14.25 2.50 7.75
N GLU A 21 -15.39 3.12 8.05
CA GLU A 21 -15.95 3.10 9.42
C GLU A 21 -16.53 1.75 9.84
N THR A 22 -17.17 1.02 8.93
CA THR A 22 -17.93 -0.19 9.27
C THR A 22 -17.48 -1.46 8.58
N ALA A 23 -16.63 -1.36 7.55
CA ALA A 23 -16.19 -2.54 6.80
C ALA A 23 -14.97 -3.20 7.45
N VAL A 24 -14.90 -4.51 7.38
CA VAL A 24 -13.70 -5.28 7.74
C VAL A 24 -12.50 -4.77 6.93
N PRO A 25 -11.29 -4.72 7.52
CA PRO A 25 -10.08 -4.35 6.78
C PRO A 25 -9.89 -5.26 5.58
N ASN A 26 -9.65 -4.68 4.43
CA ASN A 26 -9.64 -5.44 3.20
C ASN A 26 -8.37 -5.29 2.36
N ASN A 27 -7.72 -4.17 2.48
CA ASN A 27 -6.48 -3.92 1.79
C ASN A 27 -5.39 -3.68 2.82
N MET A 28 -4.35 -4.49 2.75
CA MET A 28 -3.15 -4.25 3.52
C MET A 28 -2.54 -2.90 3.15
N PRO A 29 -1.86 -2.23 4.07
CA PRO A 29 -1.22 -0.94 3.86
C PRO A 29 0.03 -1.08 2.97
N GLN A 30 -0.14 -1.33 1.67
CA GLN A 30 0.94 -1.61 0.73
C GLN A 30 2.03 -0.54 0.71
N GLY A 31 1.64 0.74 0.69
CA GLY A 31 2.60 1.85 0.72
C GLY A 31 3.51 1.81 1.96
N PRO A 32 2.96 1.86 3.18
CA PRO A 32 3.72 1.70 4.41
C PRO A 32 4.58 0.44 4.46
N LEU A 33 4.05 -0.71 4.03
CA LEU A 33 4.79 -1.98 4.00
C LEU A 33 6.01 -1.92 3.10
N LEU A 34 5.85 -1.45 1.86
CA LEU A 34 6.95 -1.32 0.91
C LEU A 34 8.02 -0.35 1.39
N LEU A 35 7.62 0.82 1.92
CA LEU A 35 8.56 1.82 2.42
C LEU A 35 9.32 1.32 3.66
N ALA A 36 8.63 0.67 4.59
CA ALA A 36 9.25 0.10 5.79
C ALA A 36 10.21 -1.04 5.43
N THR A 37 9.82 -1.93 4.52
CA THR A 37 10.66 -3.01 4.02
C THR A 37 11.90 -2.44 3.33
N ASN A 38 11.75 -1.46 2.44
CA ASN A 38 12.87 -0.81 1.75
C ASN A 38 13.87 -0.17 2.73
N LEU A 39 13.38 0.59 3.71
CA LEU A 39 14.23 1.22 4.72
C LEU A 39 14.97 0.19 5.58
N ARG A 40 14.28 -0.88 5.98
CA ARG A 40 14.87 -1.95 6.79
C ARG A 40 15.93 -2.72 6.01
N ASP A 41 15.59 -3.23 4.85
CA ASP A 41 16.42 -4.22 4.13
C ASP A 41 17.60 -3.56 3.40
N ASN A 42 17.40 -2.37 2.84
CA ASN A 42 18.44 -1.68 2.09
C ASN A 42 19.28 -0.70 2.92
N TYR A 43 18.76 -0.20 4.06
CA TYR A 43 19.43 0.85 4.85
C TYR A 43 19.62 0.48 6.32
N GLY A 44 19.11 -0.67 6.77
CA GLY A 44 19.23 -1.15 8.15
C GLY A 44 18.48 -0.30 9.18
N VAL A 45 17.45 0.41 8.75
CA VAL A 45 16.59 1.22 9.63
C VAL A 45 15.71 0.31 10.49
N ASN A 46 15.49 0.67 11.74
CA ASN A 46 14.44 0.04 12.55
C ASN A 46 13.09 0.63 12.12
N ALA A 47 12.44 0.00 11.13
CA ALA A 47 11.15 0.46 10.59
C ALA A 47 10.01 -0.44 11.07
N THR A 48 8.98 0.17 11.65
CA THR A 48 7.79 -0.52 12.17
C THR A 48 6.50 0.12 11.64
N ILE A 49 5.38 -0.59 11.79
CA ILE A 49 4.07 -0.13 11.31
C ILE A 49 3.05 -0.19 12.45
N ILE A 50 2.26 0.87 12.58
CA ILE A 50 1.01 0.88 13.33
C ILE A 50 -0.12 0.94 12.32
N ASP A 51 -0.88 -0.14 12.20
CA ASP A 51 -2.01 -0.19 11.28
C ASP A 51 -3.34 0.00 12.01
N LEU A 52 -3.79 1.25 12.12
CA LEU A 52 -5.07 1.57 12.74
C LEU A 52 -6.27 1.05 11.94
N ASN A 53 -6.07 0.72 10.65
CA ASN A 53 -7.13 0.15 9.82
C ASN A 53 -7.45 -1.30 10.17
N ALA A 54 -6.55 -2.03 10.80
CA ALA A 54 -6.76 -3.42 11.19
C ALA A 54 -7.76 -3.60 12.35
N TYR A 55 -7.93 -2.58 13.17
CA TYR A 55 -8.75 -2.70 14.39
C TYR A 55 -10.24 -2.50 14.12
N ARG A 56 -11.04 -3.43 14.64
CA ARG A 56 -12.51 -3.41 14.59
C ARG A 56 -13.07 -3.90 15.93
N ILE A 57 -13.06 -3.00 16.91
CA ILE A 57 -13.57 -3.29 18.25
C ILE A 57 -15.08 -3.15 18.20
N ASP A 58 -15.80 -4.23 18.49
CA ASP A 58 -17.27 -4.28 18.45
C ASP A 58 -17.89 -3.68 17.16
N GLY A 59 -17.23 -3.94 16.02
CA GLY A 59 -17.69 -3.47 14.72
C GLY A 59 -17.44 -1.99 14.42
N ARG A 60 -16.64 -1.30 15.25
CA ARG A 60 -16.21 0.10 15.05
C ARG A 60 -14.70 0.24 15.00
N HIS A 61 -14.23 1.37 14.51
CA HIS A 61 -12.83 1.78 14.63
C HIS A 61 -12.45 2.07 16.08
N LEU A 62 -11.13 2.16 16.31
CA LEU A 62 -10.59 2.73 17.54
C LEU A 62 -11.14 4.16 17.76
N THR A 63 -11.36 4.51 19.01
CA THR A 63 -11.49 5.89 19.41
C THR A 63 -10.13 6.59 19.40
N ASN A 64 -10.12 7.92 19.51
CA ASN A 64 -8.85 8.66 19.63
C ASN A 64 -8.05 8.24 20.87
N ASP A 65 -8.72 7.95 22.00
CA ASP A 65 -8.06 7.52 23.25
C ASP A 65 -7.44 6.11 23.08
N GLU A 66 -8.13 5.20 22.43
CA GLU A 66 -7.59 3.86 22.13
C GLU A 66 -6.41 3.96 21.15
N ALA A 67 -6.48 4.82 20.13
CA ALA A 67 -5.37 5.09 19.23
C ALA A 67 -4.17 5.73 19.96
N PHE A 68 -4.43 6.66 20.89
CA PHE A 68 -3.40 7.24 21.75
C PHE A 68 -2.69 6.17 22.56
N CYS A 69 -3.44 5.30 23.24
CA CYS A 69 -2.86 4.22 24.03
C CYS A 69 -2.01 3.27 23.18
N LEU A 70 -2.50 2.88 21.99
CA LEU A 70 -1.76 2.02 21.08
C LEU A 70 -0.46 2.64 20.62
N ILE A 71 -0.48 3.91 20.15
CA ILE A 71 0.70 4.62 19.67
C ILE A 71 1.70 4.81 20.84
N GLN A 72 1.22 5.16 22.02
CA GLN A 72 2.07 5.30 23.21
C GLN A 72 2.79 4.00 23.57
N GLN A 73 2.05 2.88 23.59
CA GLN A 73 2.65 1.56 23.89
C GLN A 73 3.63 1.14 22.81
N HIS A 74 3.32 1.42 21.53
CA HIS A 74 4.24 1.15 20.44
C HIS A 74 5.56 1.92 20.58
N PHE A 75 5.51 3.22 20.89
CA PHE A 75 6.71 4.03 21.11
C PHE A 75 7.49 3.58 22.34
N LYS A 76 6.81 3.13 23.41
CA LYS A 76 7.48 2.54 24.59
C LYS A 76 8.20 1.22 24.25
N ALA A 77 7.59 0.37 23.44
CA ALA A 77 8.14 -0.93 23.08
C ALA A 77 9.31 -0.85 22.10
N HIS A 78 9.22 0.07 21.12
CA HIS A 78 10.19 0.18 20.02
C HIS A 78 11.14 1.37 20.13
N GLY A 79 10.94 2.24 21.13
CA GLY A 79 11.67 3.50 21.28
C GLY A 79 11.02 4.67 20.57
N GLU A 80 11.37 5.89 21.00
CA GLU A 80 10.85 7.12 20.39
C GLU A 80 11.29 7.22 18.91
N PRO A 81 10.36 7.44 17.96
CA PRO A 81 10.70 7.52 16.56
C PRO A 81 11.40 8.84 16.20
N ALA A 82 12.42 8.77 15.37
CA ALA A 82 13.02 9.93 14.71
C ALA A 82 12.15 10.44 13.55
N LEU A 83 11.40 9.53 12.92
CA LEU A 83 10.51 9.80 11.79
C LEU A 83 9.19 9.07 11.98
N VAL A 84 8.08 9.78 11.82
CA VAL A 84 6.75 9.19 11.68
C VAL A 84 6.16 9.55 10.33
N GLY A 85 5.79 8.53 9.56
CA GLY A 85 5.08 8.66 8.28
C GLY A 85 3.60 8.35 8.43
N LEU A 86 2.74 9.31 8.10
CA LEU A 86 1.30 9.12 8.05
C LEU A 86 0.88 8.74 6.64
N SER A 87 0.08 7.69 6.50
CA SER A 87 -0.44 7.25 5.21
C SER A 87 -1.96 7.25 5.19
N GLY A 88 -2.55 7.76 4.10
CA GLY A 88 -3.98 7.74 3.96
C GLY A 88 -4.49 8.40 2.68
N MET A 89 -5.81 8.33 2.54
CA MET A 89 -6.59 8.90 1.45
C MET A 89 -7.35 10.14 1.93
N ILE A 90 -8.03 10.86 1.04
CA ILE A 90 -8.80 12.06 1.38
C ILE A 90 -9.83 11.78 2.50
N THR A 91 -10.43 10.61 2.53
CA THR A 91 -11.38 10.19 3.55
C THR A 91 -10.78 10.06 4.94
N THR A 92 -9.46 10.03 5.07
CA THR A 92 -8.74 9.85 6.34
C THR A 92 -8.19 11.15 6.93
N LEU A 93 -8.52 12.32 6.36
CA LEU A 93 -7.98 13.61 6.81
C LEU A 93 -8.18 13.83 8.33
N ARG A 94 -9.38 13.59 8.85
CA ARG A 94 -9.68 13.78 10.27
C ARG A 94 -8.88 12.85 11.19
N TRP A 95 -8.64 11.63 10.73
CA TRP A 95 -7.76 10.71 11.42
C TRP A 95 -6.32 11.20 11.43
N GLN A 96 -5.82 11.69 10.30
CA GLN A 96 -4.45 12.24 10.24
C GLN A 96 -4.28 13.47 11.14
N GLU A 97 -5.28 14.36 11.20
CA GLU A 97 -5.29 15.49 12.15
C GLU A 97 -5.17 15.02 13.60
N SER A 98 -5.97 14.03 14.00
CA SER A 98 -5.97 13.48 15.36
C SER A 98 -4.66 12.78 15.69
N VAL A 99 -4.19 11.91 14.81
CA VAL A 99 -2.93 11.16 14.99
C VAL A 99 -1.72 12.08 15.01
N ALA A 100 -1.71 13.12 14.19
CA ALA A 100 -0.62 14.11 14.20
C ALA A 100 -0.49 14.80 15.55
N ARG A 101 -1.62 15.18 16.20
CA ARG A 101 -1.62 15.73 17.55
C ARG A 101 -1.13 14.73 18.58
N ILE A 102 -1.60 13.48 18.50
CA ILE A 102 -1.13 12.39 19.38
C ILE A 102 0.39 12.20 19.26
N VAL A 103 0.91 12.16 18.02
CA VAL A 103 2.34 12.03 17.80
C VAL A 103 3.11 13.21 18.39
N ARG A 104 2.63 14.46 18.23
CA ARG A 104 3.28 15.63 18.80
C ARG A 104 3.28 15.63 20.33
N GLU A 105 2.22 15.12 20.95
CA GLU A 105 2.15 14.97 22.40
C GLU A 105 3.12 13.91 22.91
N LEU A 106 3.19 12.75 22.24
CA LEU A 106 3.99 11.61 22.69
C LEU A 106 5.48 11.70 22.31
N ALA A 107 5.78 12.32 21.16
CA ALA A 107 7.12 12.43 20.59
C ALA A 107 7.31 13.82 19.92
N PRO A 108 7.47 14.90 20.71
CA PRO A 108 7.52 16.27 20.19
C PRO A 108 8.69 16.52 19.25
N ASP A 109 9.76 15.76 19.37
CA ASP A 109 11.01 15.88 18.61
C ASP A 109 11.07 14.96 17.38
N THR A 110 9.96 14.32 16.99
CA THR A 110 9.91 13.46 15.81
C THR A 110 9.69 14.27 14.52
N PHE A 111 10.30 13.86 13.41
CA PHE A 111 9.97 14.40 12.10
C PHE A 111 8.67 13.75 11.62
N LEU A 112 7.62 14.54 11.43
CA LEU A 112 6.31 14.06 11.05
C LEU A 112 6.00 14.40 9.61
N VAL A 113 5.75 13.39 8.78
CA VAL A 113 5.46 13.54 7.34
C VAL A 113 4.17 12.85 6.97
N SER A 114 3.37 13.44 6.09
CA SER A 114 2.22 12.80 5.47
C SER A 114 2.52 12.46 4.02
N GLY A 115 2.10 11.26 3.59
CA GLY A 115 2.22 10.77 2.22
C GLY A 115 0.94 10.09 1.73
N GLY A 116 1.00 9.59 0.50
CA GLY A 116 -0.12 8.95 -0.17
C GLY A 116 -1.07 9.93 -0.87
N GLY A 117 -2.26 9.45 -1.23
CA GLY A 117 -3.19 10.20 -2.08
C GLY A 117 -3.63 11.55 -1.50
N LEU A 118 -3.90 11.61 -0.17
CA LEU A 118 -4.27 12.86 0.49
C LEU A 118 -3.16 13.93 0.36
N ALA A 119 -1.94 13.54 0.68
CA ALA A 119 -0.78 14.43 0.63
C ALA A 119 -0.48 14.89 -0.79
N THR A 120 -0.56 13.98 -1.75
CA THR A 120 -0.32 14.30 -3.18
C THR A 120 -1.34 15.29 -3.72
N GLU A 121 -2.61 15.15 -3.35
CA GLU A 121 -3.69 16.00 -3.84
C GLU A 121 -3.66 17.40 -3.23
N LEU A 122 -3.44 17.51 -1.92
CA LEU A 122 -3.45 18.81 -1.23
C LEU A 122 -2.10 19.53 -1.28
N GLY A 123 -1.01 18.80 -1.52
CA GLY A 123 0.32 19.42 -1.53
C GLY A 123 0.62 20.19 -0.25
N SER A 124 1.20 21.37 -0.40
CA SER A 124 1.52 22.27 0.72
C SER A 124 0.30 22.78 1.49
N ASP A 125 -0.90 22.73 0.87
CA ASP A 125 -2.12 23.14 1.57
C ASP A 125 -2.47 22.21 2.73
N LEU A 126 -1.95 20.99 2.76
CA LEU A 126 -2.12 20.06 3.86
C LEU A 126 -1.59 20.63 5.20
N PHE A 127 -0.57 21.48 5.18
CA PHE A 127 -0.07 22.15 6.38
C PHE A 127 -1.09 23.11 7.04
N LYS A 128 -2.11 23.56 6.30
CA LYS A 128 -3.20 24.38 6.84
C LYS A 128 -4.16 23.55 7.70
N TYR A 129 -4.33 22.28 7.34
CA TYR A 129 -5.21 21.34 8.05
C TYR A 129 -4.46 20.61 9.17
N ILE A 130 -3.20 20.25 8.92
CA ILE A 130 -2.36 19.52 9.87
C ILE A 130 -1.07 20.31 10.11
N PRO A 131 -1.12 21.36 10.96
CA PRO A 131 0.04 22.21 11.22
C PRO A 131 1.17 21.49 11.96
N GLU A 132 0.91 20.32 12.54
CA GLU A 132 1.90 19.46 13.22
C GLU A 132 2.91 18.84 12.24
N LEU A 133 2.59 18.72 10.97
CA LEU A 133 3.49 18.13 9.96
C LEU A 133 4.76 18.96 9.76
N ASN A 134 5.88 18.30 9.58
CA ASN A 134 7.13 18.87 9.07
C ASN A 134 7.27 18.71 7.57
N GLY A 135 6.72 17.62 7.02
CA GLY A 135 6.82 17.31 5.61
C GLY A 135 5.53 16.82 4.98
N VAL A 136 5.43 17.04 3.67
CA VAL A 136 4.40 16.48 2.80
C VAL A 136 5.11 15.80 1.63
N ALA A 137 4.81 14.52 1.40
CA ALA A 137 5.39 13.71 0.33
C ALA A 137 4.37 13.51 -0.78
N LEU A 138 4.68 13.99 -1.97
CA LEU A 138 3.84 13.95 -3.16
C LEU A 138 4.29 12.81 -4.08
N GLY A 139 3.34 12.14 -4.72
CA GLY A 139 3.63 11.07 -5.69
C GLY A 139 4.11 9.78 -5.04
N GLU A 140 5.02 9.08 -5.72
CA GLU A 140 5.55 7.78 -5.26
C GLU A 140 6.67 7.96 -4.25
N GLY A 141 6.59 7.23 -3.13
CA GLY A 141 7.47 7.43 -1.98
C GLY A 141 8.81 6.68 -2.03
N ASP A 142 8.98 5.75 -2.97
CA ASP A 142 10.07 4.76 -2.95
C ASP A 142 11.46 5.40 -2.91
N ASP A 143 11.72 6.40 -3.76
CA ASP A 143 13.03 7.07 -3.84
C ASP A 143 13.17 8.17 -2.79
N ILE A 144 12.07 8.89 -2.50
CA ILE A 144 12.14 10.06 -1.60
C ILE A 144 12.17 9.69 -0.12
N ILE A 145 11.72 8.49 0.26
CA ILE A 145 11.70 8.09 1.67
C ILE A 145 13.09 8.11 2.31
N VAL A 146 14.12 7.80 1.54
CA VAL A 146 15.51 7.85 2.00
C VAL A 146 15.94 9.28 2.30
N LYS A 147 15.58 10.24 1.44
CA LYS A 147 15.85 11.67 1.66
C LYS A 147 15.10 12.18 2.90
N ILE A 148 13.83 11.80 3.06
CA ILE A 148 13.02 12.15 4.24
C ILE A 148 13.68 11.62 5.51
N ALA A 149 14.16 10.37 5.51
CA ALA A 149 14.86 9.77 6.63
C ALA A 149 16.19 10.49 6.96
N LEU A 150 16.92 10.95 5.96
CA LEU A 150 18.13 11.76 6.13
C LEU A 150 17.84 13.12 6.76
N ASP A 151 16.80 13.79 6.27
CA ASP A 151 16.36 15.08 6.82
C ASP A 151 15.91 14.93 8.27
N ALA A 152 15.16 13.87 8.58
CA ALA A 152 14.76 13.55 9.96
C ALA A 152 15.96 13.34 10.88
N LYS A 153 17.06 12.73 10.38
CA LYS A 153 18.29 12.52 11.14
C LYS A 153 19.02 13.80 11.49
N THR A 154 18.94 14.84 10.65
CA THR A 154 19.79 16.03 10.78
C THR A 154 19.34 17.03 11.84
N ARG A 155 18.16 16.90 12.43
CA ARG A 155 17.57 17.76 13.49
C ARG A 155 17.45 19.25 13.17
N GLY A 156 17.82 19.71 11.97
CA GLY A 156 17.72 21.14 11.56
C GLY A 156 16.33 21.61 11.14
N TRP A 157 15.32 20.77 11.27
CA TRP A 157 14.01 20.92 10.66
C TRP A 157 12.88 21.45 11.58
N ARG A 158 13.11 21.63 12.87
CA ARG A 158 12.03 21.85 13.87
C ARG A 158 11.01 22.97 13.53
N ASN A 159 11.43 23.99 12.79
CA ASN A 159 10.55 25.08 12.35
C ASN A 159 10.37 25.16 10.82
N ALA A 160 10.80 24.11 10.11
CA ALA A 160 10.73 24.08 8.66
C ALA A 160 9.54 23.24 8.18
N LYS A 161 9.04 23.58 7.00
CA LYS A 161 8.03 22.81 6.27
C LYS A 161 8.65 22.38 4.95
N PHE A 162 8.57 21.10 4.66
CA PHE A 162 9.18 20.51 3.46
C PHE A 162 8.11 19.92 2.56
N VAL A 163 8.27 20.11 1.26
CA VAL A 163 7.50 19.39 0.24
C VAL A 163 8.48 18.51 -0.52
N TYR A 164 8.22 17.22 -0.53
CA TYR A 164 9.02 16.23 -1.23
C TYR A 164 8.24 15.76 -2.46
N GLU A 165 8.87 15.81 -3.61
CA GLU A 165 8.27 15.34 -4.87
C GLU A 165 8.92 14.03 -5.26
N GLY A 166 8.14 12.96 -5.28
CA GLY A 166 8.55 11.62 -5.67
C GLY A 166 8.06 11.26 -7.06
N GLY A 167 8.91 10.58 -7.80
CA GLY A 167 8.56 10.02 -9.10
C GLY A 167 8.55 8.50 -9.07
N ARG A 168 8.08 7.91 -10.16
CA ARG A 168 8.12 6.46 -10.29
C ARG A 168 9.56 5.97 -10.42
N PRO A 169 9.96 4.93 -9.66
CA PRO A 169 11.22 4.23 -9.88
C PRO A 169 11.33 3.75 -11.33
N LYS A 170 12.51 3.88 -11.92
CA LYS A 170 12.74 3.47 -13.33
C LYS A 170 12.58 1.98 -13.54
N ASP A 171 12.91 1.20 -12.53
CA ASP A 171 12.80 -0.26 -12.52
C ASP A 171 12.00 -0.71 -11.30
N LEU A 172 10.77 -1.13 -11.54
CA LEU A 172 9.89 -1.64 -10.48
C LEU A 172 10.33 -2.99 -9.93
N ASN A 173 11.17 -3.75 -10.64
CA ASN A 173 11.75 -4.99 -10.11
C ASN A 173 12.79 -4.73 -9.01
N SER A 174 13.32 -3.52 -8.92
CA SER A 174 14.27 -3.15 -7.86
C SER A 174 13.61 -2.87 -6.51
N ILE A 175 12.28 -2.72 -6.49
CA ILE A 175 11.51 -2.51 -5.26
C ILE A 175 11.40 -3.87 -4.53
N PRO A 176 11.74 -3.94 -3.23
CA PRO A 176 11.58 -5.17 -2.47
C PRO A 176 10.10 -5.58 -2.39
N PHE A 177 9.85 -6.88 -2.28
CA PHE A 177 8.52 -7.36 -1.94
C PHE A 177 8.14 -6.89 -0.54
N ALA A 178 6.87 -6.54 -0.35
CA ALA A 178 6.38 -6.11 0.96
C ALA A 178 6.54 -7.25 1.99
N ASP A 179 7.26 -6.98 3.07
CA ASP A 179 7.36 -7.98 4.15
C ASP A 179 6.15 -7.88 5.08
N LEU A 180 5.21 -8.80 4.91
CA LEU A 180 3.99 -8.83 5.70
C LEU A 180 4.23 -9.15 7.18
N SER A 181 5.42 -9.65 7.55
CA SER A 181 5.76 -9.87 8.96
C SER A 181 5.77 -8.60 9.80
N LEU A 182 5.87 -7.43 9.16
CA LEU A 182 5.71 -6.13 9.81
C LEU A 182 4.28 -5.89 10.36
N LEU A 183 3.31 -6.72 9.96
CA LEU A 183 1.93 -6.70 10.44
C LEU A 183 1.57 -7.94 11.29
N GLU A 184 2.49 -8.87 11.54
CA GLU A 184 2.15 -10.11 12.24
C GLU A 184 1.48 -9.84 13.59
N LYS A 185 2.13 -9.07 14.44
CA LYS A 185 1.62 -8.77 15.78
C LYS A 185 1.79 -7.31 16.15
N ASP A 186 0.81 -6.79 16.84
CA ASP A 186 0.94 -5.49 17.51
C ASP A 186 1.61 -5.62 18.89
N VAL A 187 1.76 -4.49 19.57
CA VAL A 187 2.38 -4.41 20.92
C VAL A 187 1.54 -5.06 22.02
N PHE A 188 0.31 -5.43 21.75
CA PHE A 188 -0.59 -6.14 22.65
C PHE A 188 -0.65 -7.63 22.34
N GLY A 189 0.03 -8.10 21.29
CA GLY A 189 0.04 -9.47 20.83
C GLY A 189 -1.12 -9.85 19.93
N ASN A 190 -1.90 -8.88 19.44
CA ASN A 190 -2.96 -9.14 18.47
C ASN A 190 -2.35 -9.52 17.11
N GLU A 191 -2.87 -10.56 16.49
CA GLU A 191 -2.40 -11.06 15.20
C GLU A 191 -3.04 -10.29 14.04
N LEU A 192 -2.48 -9.13 13.71
CA LEU A 192 -3.07 -8.21 12.74
C LEU A 192 -3.05 -8.76 11.31
N LEU A 193 -2.01 -9.50 10.95
CA LEU A 193 -1.89 -10.07 9.61
C LEU A 193 -3.04 -11.05 9.31
N GLU A 194 -3.48 -11.83 10.30
CA GLU A 194 -4.59 -12.78 10.15
C GLU A 194 -5.93 -12.09 9.87
N TYR A 195 -6.13 -10.85 10.31
CA TYR A 195 -7.32 -10.07 9.92
C TYR A 195 -7.40 -9.80 8.42
N TYR A 196 -6.28 -9.72 7.74
CA TYR A 196 -6.21 -9.54 6.30
C TYR A 196 -6.24 -10.85 5.54
N ILE A 197 -5.39 -11.80 5.92
CA ILE A 197 -5.21 -13.06 5.20
C ILE A 197 -6.38 -14.01 5.44
N GLY A 198 -6.83 -14.14 6.68
CA GLY A 198 -7.90 -15.07 7.07
C GLY A 198 -9.32 -14.58 6.76
N ASN A 199 -9.49 -13.32 6.33
CA ASN A 199 -10.77 -12.76 5.91
C ASN A 199 -10.70 -12.31 4.44
N PRO A 200 -10.68 -13.25 3.49
CA PRO A 200 -10.43 -12.93 2.09
C PRO A 200 -11.54 -12.07 1.50
N ILE A 201 -11.22 -10.85 1.24
CA ILE A 201 -12.14 -9.85 0.69
C ILE A 201 -12.57 -10.17 -0.73
N TRP A 202 -11.64 -10.69 -1.49
CA TRP A 202 -11.90 -11.15 -2.83
C TRP A 202 -13.01 -12.21 -2.86
N GLY A 203 -13.19 -12.95 -1.74
CA GLY A 203 -14.29 -13.89 -1.57
C GLY A 203 -15.66 -13.27 -1.73
N ALA A 204 -15.89 -12.08 -1.19
CA ALA A 204 -17.16 -11.37 -1.35
C ALA A 204 -17.38 -10.93 -2.80
N SER A 205 -16.35 -10.43 -3.48
CA SER A 205 -16.42 -10.03 -4.89
C SER A 205 -16.57 -11.23 -5.81
N ALA A 206 -15.80 -12.29 -5.58
CA ALA A 206 -15.86 -13.52 -6.38
C ALA A 206 -17.18 -14.29 -6.19
N ASN A 207 -17.73 -14.31 -4.96
CA ASN A 207 -19.02 -14.94 -4.69
C ASN A 207 -20.21 -14.20 -5.33
N ASN A 208 -20.06 -12.93 -5.66
CA ASN A 208 -21.06 -12.16 -6.41
C ASN A 208 -20.90 -12.32 -7.94
N SER A 209 -19.86 -12.99 -8.38
CA SER A 209 -19.64 -13.27 -9.80
C SER A 209 -20.43 -14.51 -10.23
N SER A 210 -20.79 -14.57 -11.50
CA SER A 210 -21.34 -15.76 -12.14
C SER A 210 -20.27 -16.84 -12.40
N ALA A 211 -19.07 -16.66 -11.94
CA ALA A 211 -17.98 -17.61 -12.06
C ALA A 211 -18.25 -18.89 -11.26
N ALA A 212 -17.63 -19.98 -11.67
CA ALA A 212 -17.65 -21.22 -10.92
C ALA A 212 -17.20 -20.96 -9.47
N SER A 213 -17.95 -21.48 -8.53
CA SER A 213 -17.61 -21.36 -7.11
C SER A 213 -16.27 -22.04 -6.84
N PHE A 214 -15.31 -21.31 -6.32
CA PHE A 214 -14.08 -21.85 -5.74
C PHE A 214 -14.00 -21.43 -4.29
N THR A 215 -13.40 -22.27 -3.48
CA THR A 215 -13.22 -21.95 -2.06
C THR A 215 -11.96 -21.12 -1.90
N MET A 216 -12.09 -19.99 -1.24
CA MET A 216 -11.00 -19.11 -0.88
C MET A 216 -10.95 -19.02 0.63
N ASN A 217 -9.87 -19.48 1.23
CA ASN A 217 -9.71 -19.49 2.69
C ASN A 217 -8.72 -18.44 3.16
N ARG A 218 -7.62 -18.28 2.41
CA ARG A 218 -6.56 -17.34 2.76
C ARG A 218 -6.14 -16.58 1.51
N SER A 219 -6.16 -15.24 1.59
CA SER A 219 -5.79 -14.41 0.46
C SER A 219 -4.85 -13.27 0.86
N THR A 220 -4.01 -12.88 -0.08
CA THR A 220 -3.24 -11.63 -0.01
C THR A 220 -3.52 -10.77 -1.22
N ASN A 221 -3.04 -9.54 -1.18
CA ASN A 221 -3.02 -8.67 -2.34
C ASN A 221 -1.70 -7.91 -2.44
N PHE A 222 -1.30 -7.60 -3.64
CA PHE A 222 -0.15 -6.74 -3.94
C PHE A 222 -0.31 -6.05 -5.30
N ILE A 223 0.61 -5.12 -5.60
CA ILE A 223 0.63 -4.32 -6.82
C ILE A 223 1.77 -4.81 -7.72
N SER A 224 1.47 -5.16 -8.96
CA SER A 224 2.46 -5.62 -9.94
C SER A 224 2.78 -4.61 -11.02
N SER A 225 1.92 -3.61 -11.19
CA SER A 225 2.14 -2.48 -12.08
C SER A 225 1.63 -1.20 -11.43
N ARG A 226 2.07 -0.07 -11.92
CA ARG A 226 1.64 1.24 -11.43
C ARG A 226 1.24 2.12 -12.59
N GLY A 227 0.08 2.76 -12.45
CA GLY A 227 -0.48 3.70 -13.42
C GLY A 227 -1.16 3.02 -14.60
N CYS A 228 -1.74 3.86 -15.44
CA CYS A 228 -2.48 3.48 -16.61
C CYS A 228 -2.25 4.52 -17.71
N PRO A 229 -1.91 4.10 -18.94
CA PRO A 229 -1.61 5.05 -20.04
C PRO A 229 -2.85 5.69 -20.64
N TYR A 230 -4.04 5.20 -20.31
CA TYR A 230 -5.29 5.67 -20.86
C TYR A 230 -5.75 7.00 -20.27
N ASN A 231 -6.56 7.75 -21.02
CA ASN A 231 -7.02 9.07 -20.65
C ASN A 231 -8.54 9.14 -20.44
N CYS A 232 -9.07 8.26 -19.59
CA CYS A 232 -10.49 8.29 -19.26
C CYS A 232 -10.83 9.57 -18.49
N ALA A 233 -11.84 10.32 -18.93
CA ALA A 233 -12.16 11.64 -18.40
C ALA A 233 -12.60 11.63 -16.92
N PHE A 234 -13.15 10.51 -16.44
CA PHE A 234 -13.63 10.33 -15.07
C PHE A 234 -12.59 9.74 -14.13
N CYS A 235 -11.48 9.20 -14.67
CA CYS A 235 -10.50 8.47 -13.87
C CYS A 235 -9.60 9.42 -13.06
N TYR A 236 -9.54 9.20 -11.76
CA TYR A 236 -8.61 9.89 -10.89
C TYR A 236 -7.17 9.38 -11.10
N ARG A 237 -6.26 10.31 -11.33
CA ARG A 237 -4.83 10.04 -11.58
C ARG A 237 -3.90 10.93 -10.77
N GLY A 238 -4.44 11.65 -9.79
CA GLY A 238 -3.69 12.67 -9.05
C GLY A 238 -2.44 12.13 -8.35
N ALA A 239 -2.54 10.97 -7.69
CA ALA A 239 -1.41 10.39 -6.97
C ALA A 239 -0.22 9.99 -7.87
N GLN A 240 -0.45 9.82 -9.17
CA GLN A 240 0.57 9.37 -10.14
C GLN A 240 0.86 10.40 -11.23
N GLY A 241 0.12 11.49 -11.25
CA GLY A 241 0.36 12.74 -12.01
C GLY A 241 0.36 12.65 -13.52
N GLU A 242 0.78 11.55 -14.10
CA GLU A 242 1.05 11.41 -15.52
C GLU A 242 0.43 10.13 -16.11
N ARG A 243 0.18 10.17 -17.44
CA ARG A 243 -0.21 9.00 -18.22
C ARG A 243 0.98 8.09 -18.44
N ASN A 244 1.56 7.57 -17.40
CA ASN A 244 2.64 6.63 -17.52
C ASN A 244 2.22 5.27 -16.95
N TYR A 245 2.82 4.24 -17.44
CA TYR A 245 2.65 2.87 -17.01
C TYR A 245 4.02 2.27 -16.78
N GLY A 246 4.14 1.53 -15.70
CA GLY A 246 5.31 0.73 -15.40
C GLY A 246 4.87 -0.57 -14.77
N ALA A 247 5.50 -1.66 -15.14
CA ALA A 247 5.20 -2.99 -14.62
C ALA A 247 6.48 -3.71 -14.18
N ARG A 248 6.31 -4.60 -13.24
CA ARG A 248 7.32 -5.59 -12.86
C ARG A 248 7.33 -6.70 -13.92
N SER A 249 8.47 -7.34 -14.12
CA SER A 249 8.57 -8.47 -15.06
C SER A 249 7.71 -9.66 -14.62
N ALA A 250 7.42 -10.56 -15.54
CA ALA A 250 6.68 -11.79 -15.27
C ALA A 250 7.40 -12.67 -14.23
N GLU A 251 8.74 -12.76 -14.31
CA GLU A 251 9.56 -13.52 -13.37
C GLU A 251 9.49 -12.94 -11.96
N ASN A 252 9.69 -11.62 -11.83
CA ASN A 252 9.63 -10.95 -10.55
C ASN A 252 8.24 -11.06 -9.90
N LEU A 253 7.19 -10.98 -10.72
CA LEU A 253 5.82 -11.19 -10.25
C LEU A 253 5.61 -12.66 -9.79
N ALA A 254 6.06 -13.63 -10.53
CA ALA A 254 5.93 -15.05 -10.18
C ALA A 254 6.70 -15.39 -8.88
N GLU A 255 7.85 -14.77 -8.65
CA GLU A 255 8.60 -14.90 -7.39
C GLU A 255 7.79 -14.42 -6.18
N GLU A 256 7.07 -13.31 -6.31
CA GLU A 256 6.21 -12.81 -5.23
C GLU A 256 5.00 -13.73 -5.01
N PHE A 257 4.37 -14.25 -6.07
CA PHE A 257 3.34 -15.29 -5.95
C PHE A 257 3.84 -16.48 -5.13
N LYS A 258 5.01 -17.02 -5.50
CA LYS A 258 5.62 -18.13 -4.81
C LYS A 258 5.92 -17.81 -3.33
N LEU A 259 6.47 -16.63 -3.05
CA LEU A 259 6.72 -16.17 -1.69
C LEU A 259 5.44 -16.18 -0.85
N HIS A 260 4.34 -15.63 -1.37
CA HIS A 260 3.07 -15.57 -0.64
C HIS A 260 2.46 -16.95 -0.40
N ILE A 261 2.55 -17.85 -1.36
CA ILE A 261 2.10 -19.24 -1.22
C ILE A 261 2.91 -19.97 -0.15
N GLU A 262 4.24 -19.92 -0.24
CA GLU A 262 5.13 -20.69 0.63
C GLU A 262 5.17 -20.15 2.07
N LYS A 263 5.22 -18.81 2.21
CA LYS A 263 5.38 -18.18 3.53
C LYS A 263 4.06 -18.02 4.28
N TYR A 264 2.98 -17.69 3.58
CA TYR A 264 1.70 -17.32 4.22
C TYR A 264 0.56 -18.31 3.96
N GLY A 265 0.80 -19.36 3.15
CA GLY A 265 -0.17 -20.40 2.87
C GLY A 265 -1.44 -19.91 2.21
N VAL A 266 -1.33 -18.92 1.31
CA VAL A 266 -2.47 -18.34 0.61
C VAL A 266 -2.93 -19.25 -0.53
N ASP A 267 -4.23 -19.30 -0.76
CA ASP A 267 -4.88 -20.03 -1.85
C ASP A 267 -5.47 -19.10 -2.91
N PHE A 268 -5.41 -17.78 -2.66
CA PHE A 268 -5.80 -16.76 -3.62
C PHE A 268 -4.92 -15.51 -3.50
N ILE A 269 -4.63 -14.89 -4.64
CA ILE A 269 -3.88 -13.62 -4.72
C ILE A 269 -4.66 -12.59 -5.53
N GLY A 270 -4.93 -11.44 -4.94
CA GLY A 270 -5.45 -10.27 -5.62
C GLY A 270 -4.32 -9.39 -6.15
N VAL A 271 -4.17 -9.28 -7.47
CA VAL A 271 -3.27 -8.30 -8.07
C VAL A 271 -4.04 -7.01 -8.29
N VAL A 272 -3.78 -6.00 -7.44
CA VAL A 272 -4.58 -4.76 -7.38
C VAL A 272 -4.00 -3.65 -8.26
N ASP A 273 -3.67 -4.01 -9.49
CA ASP A 273 -3.23 -3.07 -10.52
C ASP A 273 -4.40 -2.21 -11.02
N ASP A 274 -4.11 -0.99 -11.45
CA ASP A 274 -5.11 -0.15 -12.14
C ASP A 274 -5.56 -0.76 -13.46
N ASN A 275 -4.64 -1.45 -14.16
CA ASN A 275 -4.90 -2.20 -15.37
C ASN A 275 -3.79 -3.21 -15.62
N PHE A 276 -4.09 -4.48 -15.49
CA PHE A 276 -3.11 -5.56 -15.53
C PHE A 276 -2.70 -5.96 -16.95
N ALA A 277 -3.65 -5.95 -17.89
CA ALA A 277 -3.51 -6.63 -19.18
C ALA A 277 -2.89 -5.75 -20.31
N ILE A 278 -2.33 -4.60 -19.96
CA ILE A 278 -1.75 -3.63 -20.92
C ILE A 278 -0.60 -4.25 -21.73
N ASP A 279 0.26 -5.02 -21.07
CA ASP A 279 1.46 -5.60 -21.68
C ASP A 279 1.22 -7.07 -22.05
N HIS A 280 0.87 -7.32 -23.31
CA HIS A 280 0.63 -8.65 -23.85
C HIS A 280 1.82 -9.60 -23.61
N LYS A 281 3.04 -9.13 -23.87
CA LYS A 281 4.23 -9.97 -23.70
C LYS A 281 4.38 -10.43 -22.25
N ARG A 282 4.16 -9.54 -21.30
CA ARG A 282 4.19 -9.86 -19.87
C ARG A 282 3.15 -10.93 -19.52
N VAL A 283 1.92 -10.84 -20.06
CA VAL A 283 0.87 -11.85 -19.83
C VAL A 283 1.30 -13.21 -20.40
N VAL A 284 1.82 -13.26 -21.63
CA VAL A 284 2.33 -14.48 -22.26
C VAL A 284 3.45 -15.12 -21.45
N ASP A 285 4.43 -14.30 -21.02
CA ASP A 285 5.57 -14.78 -20.23
C ASP A 285 5.15 -15.29 -18.83
N LEU A 286 4.06 -14.76 -18.27
CA LEU A 286 3.56 -15.14 -16.94
C LEU A 286 2.89 -16.51 -16.90
N VAL A 287 2.22 -16.94 -17.99
CA VAL A 287 1.47 -18.21 -18.04
C VAL A 287 2.31 -19.42 -17.61
N PRO A 288 3.49 -19.69 -18.22
CA PRO A 288 4.30 -20.84 -17.84
C PRO A 288 4.87 -20.74 -16.42
N LEU A 289 4.97 -19.56 -15.86
CA LEU A 289 5.50 -19.33 -14.50
C LEU A 289 4.45 -19.55 -13.42
N LEU A 290 3.20 -19.13 -13.63
CA LEU A 290 2.13 -19.27 -12.65
C LEU A 290 1.41 -20.61 -12.72
N LYS A 291 1.26 -21.20 -13.90
CA LYS A 291 0.56 -22.48 -14.09
C LYS A 291 1.04 -23.60 -13.16
N PRO A 292 2.36 -23.79 -12.93
CA PRO A 292 2.85 -24.80 -12.00
C PRO A 292 2.52 -24.53 -10.52
N LEU A 293 2.25 -23.27 -10.14
CA LEU A 293 1.95 -22.89 -8.77
C LEU A 293 0.53 -23.31 -8.34
N ASN A 294 -0.34 -23.62 -9.31
CA ASN A 294 -1.73 -24.03 -9.08
C ASN A 294 -2.48 -23.09 -8.11
N ILE A 295 -2.26 -21.81 -8.24
CA ILE A 295 -2.86 -20.74 -7.41
C ILE A 295 -4.01 -20.08 -8.16
N HIS A 296 -5.06 -19.74 -7.44
CA HIS A 296 -6.09 -18.86 -7.96
C HIS A 296 -5.70 -17.38 -7.74
N TRP A 297 -6.00 -16.55 -8.71
CA TRP A 297 -5.77 -15.12 -8.60
C TRP A 297 -6.81 -14.29 -9.35
N GLY A 298 -6.83 -13.00 -9.05
CA GLY A 298 -7.73 -12.06 -9.72
C GLY A 298 -7.09 -10.69 -9.86
N THR A 299 -7.62 -9.87 -10.78
CA THR A 299 -7.10 -8.54 -11.05
C THR A 299 -8.16 -7.62 -11.67
N HIS A 300 -7.74 -6.41 -12.05
CA HIS A 300 -8.54 -5.49 -12.86
C HIS A 300 -7.91 -5.32 -14.24
N ALA A 301 -8.75 -5.24 -15.25
CA ALA A 301 -8.34 -5.00 -16.63
C ALA A 301 -9.41 -4.21 -17.39
N ARG A 302 -9.07 -3.70 -18.54
CA ARG A 302 -10.06 -3.10 -19.45
C ARG A 302 -10.72 -4.16 -20.31
N LEU A 303 -12.00 -3.95 -20.64
CA LEU A 303 -12.75 -4.89 -21.45
C LEU A 303 -12.23 -5.00 -22.89
N ASP A 304 -11.65 -3.93 -23.44
CA ASP A 304 -11.02 -3.92 -24.77
C ASP A 304 -9.69 -4.69 -24.84
N GLU A 305 -9.16 -5.13 -23.68
CA GLU A 305 -8.01 -6.04 -23.58
C GLU A 305 -8.42 -7.50 -23.38
N SER A 306 -9.66 -7.84 -23.66
CA SER A 306 -10.23 -9.19 -23.45
C SER A 306 -9.51 -10.32 -24.24
N ALA A 307 -8.71 -10.00 -25.26
CA ALA A 307 -7.87 -10.95 -25.96
C ALA A 307 -6.87 -11.68 -25.03
N GLU A 308 -6.48 -11.04 -23.90
CA GLU A 308 -5.56 -11.59 -22.92
C GLU A 308 -6.24 -12.56 -21.92
N PHE A 309 -7.56 -12.48 -21.77
CA PHE A 309 -8.28 -13.20 -20.72
C PHE A 309 -8.13 -14.74 -20.80
N PRO A 310 -8.13 -15.38 -22.00
CA PRO A 310 -7.87 -16.82 -22.08
C PRO A 310 -6.50 -17.23 -21.54
N LEU A 311 -5.46 -16.43 -21.82
CA LEU A 311 -4.11 -16.67 -21.32
C LEU A 311 -4.05 -16.50 -19.80
N MET A 312 -4.69 -15.46 -19.29
CA MET A 312 -4.79 -15.22 -17.84
C MET A 312 -5.53 -16.38 -17.14
N ALA A 313 -6.62 -16.89 -17.73
CA ALA A 313 -7.35 -18.04 -17.21
C ALA A 313 -6.47 -19.30 -17.18
N GLU A 314 -5.65 -19.54 -18.22
CA GLU A 314 -4.70 -20.64 -18.26
C GLU A 314 -3.64 -20.54 -17.15
N ALA A 315 -3.28 -19.31 -16.75
CA ALA A 315 -2.38 -19.01 -15.64
C ALA A 315 -3.06 -19.06 -14.25
N GLY A 316 -4.34 -19.46 -14.16
CA GLY A 316 -5.08 -19.56 -12.89
C GLY A 316 -5.87 -18.32 -12.49
N CYS A 317 -6.03 -17.32 -13.38
CA CYS A 317 -6.90 -16.18 -13.13
C CYS A 317 -8.37 -16.62 -13.17
N VAL A 318 -9.07 -16.41 -12.06
CA VAL A 318 -10.48 -16.78 -11.91
C VAL A 318 -11.42 -15.57 -11.73
N TYR A 319 -10.86 -14.38 -11.61
CA TYR A 319 -11.62 -13.14 -11.47
C TYR A 319 -10.95 -11.99 -12.19
N ILE A 320 -11.71 -11.27 -12.99
CA ILE A 320 -11.30 -10.00 -13.59
C ILE A 320 -12.40 -8.98 -13.35
N GLY A 321 -12.04 -7.91 -12.61
CA GLY A 321 -12.87 -6.72 -12.48
C GLY A 321 -12.62 -5.77 -13.64
N PHE A 322 -13.68 -5.29 -14.29
CA PHE A 322 -13.55 -4.28 -15.35
C PHE A 322 -14.65 -3.24 -15.26
N GLY A 323 -14.31 -2.01 -15.65
CA GLY A 323 -15.25 -0.92 -15.79
C GLY A 323 -16.03 -1.06 -17.08
N ALA A 324 -17.34 -1.34 -16.99
CA ALA A 324 -18.24 -1.28 -18.14
C ALA A 324 -18.72 0.17 -18.42
N GLU A 325 -18.64 1.01 -17.38
CA GLU A 325 -18.93 2.45 -17.31
C GLU A 325 -20.37 2.81 -17.73
N SER A 326 -20.84 2.36 -18.88
CA SER A 326 -22.19 2.61 -19.37
C SER A 326 -22.63 1.54 -20.36
N ALA A 327 -23.94 1.27 -20.40
CA ALA A 327 -24.57 0.49 -21.47
C ALA A 327 -25.05 1.39 -22.64
N SER A 328 -24.91 2.69 -22.53
CA SER A 328 -25.34 3.63 -23.57
C SER A 328 -24.24 3.90 -24.59
N PRO A 329 -24.46 3.61 -25.88
CA PRO A 329 -23.49 3.90 -26.93
C PRO A 329 -23.10 5.37 -27.05
N SER A 330 -24.01 6.30 -26.65
CA SER A 330 -23.72 7.72 -26.66
C SER A 330 -22.78 8.18 -25.55
N VAL A 331 -22.74 7.44 -24.44
CA VAL A 331 -21.85 7.72 -23.30
C VAL A 331 -20.46 7.10 -23.52
N LEU A 332 -20.40 5.97 -24.22
CA LEU A 332 -19.16 5.25 -24.52
C LEU A 332 -18.36 5.84 -25.70
N ARG A 333 -18.90 6.83 -26.41
CA ARG A 333 -18.23 7.57 -27.48
C ARG A 333 -17.47 8.77 -26.93
#